data_6f1372b478732479b1e122c6db819dfc
#
_entry.id   6f1372b478732479b1e122c6db819dfc
#
_cell.length_a   1.000
_cell.length_b   1.000
_cell.length_c   1.000
_cell.angle_alpha   90.00
_cell.angle_beta   90.00
_cell.angle_gamma   90.00
#
_symmetry.space_group_name_H-M   'P 1'
#
loop_
_entity.id
_entity.type
_entity.pdbx_description
1 polymer ?
#
loop_
_entity_poly.entity_id
_entity_poly.type
_entity_poly.pdbx_seq_one_letter_code
_entity_poly.pdbx_strand_id
1 'polypeptide(L)'
;MRKFKNVLLKASGLMLLAFCISFSLHAQKVVSLSGANSPQDDMNPVWIGDNTLLFTRAFHPNNLGGITDPGDIWMTQKSESGEWLQAVHRADLSTDGYDFSLGLEDYLTLLVYHTGGERFGIYQYSKFGKDWNFLRQVTVEGLSELSGQVTGRVASGGKVIFLSGKGTDSKGNEDIYVSQKTSPITWSQPVNIGAAVNTIGQEMSPFYDTKSGQLYFSSNMHADAEGKDLFIAKRMGDDWTTWSKPVKWEQVSSAGSEVSVTFITSEEVVWTSTQNSDGFADLLTFETIIPLVIPQEFVMASPKPLAPIAKAVPAKKVAITPIYPSSSVGFPEVKMTETPVETSESPISWFVVDAKNKTLVPYSVSWKAGESTQIRSAADSVFRSELANSQVNEVKVNAEGYFPKTVLLSEIMSGEPTVVLMTKAESGSIVLLENVNFKRGTSELEGEGTKESLTELAGFLLENPTMKLRIHGHTDSAGDPGLNKGLSLERAGSVRDFLITQGVPFESLRISGWGGTRPTASNATETGRAKNRRVELEVER
;
A
#
# COMPACT_ATOMS: atom_id res chain seq x y z
N MET A 1 -39.75 -68.50 42.50
CA MET A 1 -39.26 -67.64 43.60
C MET A 1 -38.28 -66.60 43.03
N ARG A 2 -38.50 -65.36 43.38
CA ARG A 2 -37.67 -64.15 43.23
C ARG A 2 -37.41 -63.58 41.83
N LYS A 3 -38.11 -62.48 41.64
CA LYS A 3 -38.03 -61.42 40.64
C LYS A 3 -36.65 -60.73 40.69
N PHE A 4 -36.13 -60.44 39.52
CA PHE A 4 -35.22 -59.30 39.39
C PHE A 4 -35.73 -58.36 38.28
N LYS A 5 -35.89 -57.10 38.67
CA LYS A 5 -36.41 -56.01 37.87
C LYS A 5 -35.34 -55.53 36.89
N ASN A 6 -35.71 -55.37 35.62
CA ASN A 6 -34.98 -54.66 34.63
C ASN A 6 -35.06 -53.12 34.89
N VAL A 7 -33.92 -52.49 35.01
CA VAL A 7 -33.78 -51.02 34.92
C VAL A 7 -33.24 -50.72 33.55
N LEU A 8 -34.08 -50.15 32.69
CA LEU A 8 -33.67 -49.58 31.43
C LEU A 8 -32.98 -48.23 31.71
N LEU A 9 -31.66 -48.13 31.47
CA LEU A 9 -30.99 -46.85 31.25
C LEU A 9 -31.06 -46.52 29.76
N LYS A 10 -31.76 -45.45 29.48
CA LYS A 10 -31.72 -44.77 28.16
C LYS A 10 -30.38 -44.06 28.06
N ALA A 11 -29.47 -44.57 27.26
CA ALA A 11 -28.30 -43.83 26.76
C ALA A 11 -28.69 -43.12 25.47
N SER A 12 -28.89 -41.81 25.53
CA SER A 12 -29.00 -40.95 24.38
C SER A 12 -27.59 -40.83 23.75
N GLY A 13 -27.39 -41.57 22.65
CA GLY A 13 -26.18 -41.49 21.87
C GLY A 13 -26.11 -40.16 21.14
N LEU A 14 -25.23 -39.29 21.56
CA LEU A 14 -24.77 -38.15 20.77
C LEU A 14 -23.83 -38.71 19.69
N MET A 15 -24.33 -38.83 18.46
CA MET A 15 -23.53 -39.21 17.30
C MET A 15 -22.70 -38.00 16.90
N LEU A 16 -21.46 -37.94 17.38
CA LEU A 16 -20.47 -36.98 16.88
C LEU A 16 -20.09 -37.42 15.46
N LEU A 17 -20.67 -36.78 14.46
CA LEU A 17 -20.19 -36.88 13.07
C LEU A 17 -18.82 -36.21 13.03
N ALA A 18 -17.76 -36.94 13.24
CA ALA A 18 -16.41 -36.54 12.88
C ALA A 18 -16.36 -36.53 11.35
N PHE A 19 -16.49 -35.33 10.75
CA PHE A 19 -16.14 -35.12 9.37
C PHE A 19 -14.61 -35.22 9.29
N CYS A 20 -14.09 -36.43 9.13
CA CYS A 20 -12.73 -36.62 8.67
C CYS A 20 -12.67 -36.12 7.22
N ILE A 21 -12.35 -34.84 7.03
CA ILE A 21 -11.84 -34.34 5.75
C ILE A 21 -10.47 -35.02 5.64
N SER A 22 -10.43 -36.11 4.92
CA SER A 22 -9.17 -36.74 4.47
C SER A 22 -8.56 -35.76 3.46
N PHE A 23 -7.76 -34.79 3.93
CA PHE A 23 -6.82 -34.11 3.05
C PHE A 23 -5.85 -35.20 2.58
N SER A 24 -6.03 -35.63 1.32
CA SER A 24 -4.98 -36.33 0.62
C SER A 24 -3.77 -35.41 0.65
N LEU A 25 -2.73 -35.76 1.43
CA LEU A 25 -1.42 -35.16 1.31
C LEU A 25 -0.87 -35.49 -0.08
N HIS A 26 -1.34 -34.79 -1.09
CA HIS A 26 -0.55 -34.66 -2.29
C HIS A 26 0.61 -33.74 -1.92
N ALA A 27 1.83 -34.22 -2.07
CA ALA A 27 3.02 -33.40 -1.89
C ALA A 27 2.82 -32.14 -2.75
N GLN A 28 2.75 -31.00 -2.07
CA GLN A 28 2.58 -29.71 -2.74
C GLN A 28 3.79 -29.48 -3.62
N LYS A 29 3.59 -29.32 -4.91
CA LYS A 29 4.69 -29.12 -5.82
C LYS A 29 5.09 -27.66 -5.84
N VAL A 30 6.24 -27.40 -5.26
CA VAL A 30 6.92 -26.10 -5.34
C VAL A 30 7.51 -25.95 -6.73
N VAL A 31 7.35 -24.81 -7.33
CA VAL A 31 7.88 -24.47 -8.64
C VAL A 31 8.62 -23.15 -8.62
N SER A 32 9.67 -23.06 -9.42
CA SER A 32 10.44 -21.85 -9.65
C SER A 32 9.65 -20.89 -10.56
N LEU A 33 9.78 -19.57 -10.33
CA LEU A 33 9.28 -18.56 -11.26
C LEU A 33 10.19 -18.49 -12.48
N SER A 34 10.16 -19.51 -13.33
CA SER A 34 11.13 -19.75 -14.40
C SER A 34 11.31 -18.58 -15.38
N GLY A 35 10.29 -17.72 -15.57
CA GLY A 35 10.42 -16.49 -16.37
C GLY A 35 11.12 -15.35 -15.61
N ALA A 36 11.07 -15.37 -14.29
CA ALA A 36 11.63 -14.33 -13.43
C ALA A 36 13.05 -14.63 -13.00
N ASN A 37 13.31 -15.86 -12.58
CA ASN A 37 14.61 -16.26 -11.99
C ASN A 37 15.78 -16.25 -12.97
N SER A 38 16.96 -16.07 -12.44
CA SER A 38 18.24 -16.05 -13.16
C SER A 38 19.24 -17.01 -12.49
N PRO A 39 20.44 -17.21 -13.06
CA PRO A 39 21.52 -17.94 -12.37
C PRO A 39 22.16 -17.19 -11.20
N GLN A 40 21.65 -16.05 -10.77
CA GLN A 40 22.10 -15.25 -9.64
C GLN A 40 21.03 -15.20 -8.55
N ASP A 41 21.35 -14.57 -7.40
CA ASP A 41 20.39 -14.44 -6.31
C ASP A 41 19.20 -13.55 -6.70
N ASP A 42 18.02 -14.11 -6.69
CA ASP A 42 16.73 -13.44 -6.88
C ASP A 42 15.97 -13.44 -5.55
N MET A 43 15.81 -12.26 -4.93
CA MET A 43 15.35 -12.16 -3.54
C MET A 43 14.41 -10.95 -3.31
N ASN A 44 13.85 -10.87 -2.13
CA ASN A 44 12.98 -9.76 -1.69
C ASN A 44 11.79 -9.50 -2.62
N PRO A 45 10.96 -10.50 -2.96
CA PRO A 45 9.81 -10.30 -3.82
C PRO A 45 8.79 -9.36 -3.18
N VAL A 46 8.26 -8.42 -3.97
CA VAL A 46 7.27 -7.42 -3.57
C VAL A 46 6.17 -7.33 -4.60
N TRP A 47 4.98 -7.79 -4.25
CA TRP A 47 3.81 -7.62 -5.09
C TRP A 47 3.30 -6.19 -5.00
N ILE A 48 3.21 -5.50 -6.15
CA ILE A 48 2.76 -4.10 -6.24
C ILE A 48 1.43 -3.94 -6.99
N GLY A 49 0.70 -5.03 -7.18
CA GLY A 49 -0.54 -5.02 -7.96
C GLY A 49 -0.30 -5.00 -9.47
N ASP A 50 -1.37 -4.84 -10.25
CA ASP A 50 -1.32 -4.79 -11.73
C ASP A 50 -0.49 -5.92 -12.36
N ASN A 51 -0.63 -7.14 -11.81
CA ASN A 51 0.14 -8.33 -12.20
C ASN A 51 1.66 -8.16 -12.12
N THR A 52 2.15 -7.25 -11.29
CA THR A 52 3.57 -6.87 -11.23
C THR A 52 4.23 -7.28 -9.93
N LEU A 53 5.36 -7.95 -10.04
CA LEU A 53 6.25 -8.31 -8.94
C LEU A 53 7.59 -7.60 -9.14
N LEU A 54 8.01 -6.85 -8.13
CA LEU A 54 9.38 -6.35 -8.01
C LEU A 54 10.20 -7.31 -7.16
N PHE A 55 11.50 -7.39 -7.41
CA PHE A 55 12.42 -8.17 -6.59
C PHE A 55 13.84 -7.63 -6.74
N THR A 56 14.73 -8.02 -5.85
CA THR A 56 16.16 -7.68 -5.92
C THR A 56 16.92 -8.80 -6.59
N ARG A 57 17.75 -8.49 -7.58
CA ARG A 57 18.69 -9.43 -8.21
C ARG A 57 20.11 -8.99 -7.94
N ALA A 58 20.89 -9.84 -7.26
CA ALA A 58 22.29 -9.56 -6.95
C ALA A 58 23.24 -10.09 -8.04
N PHE A 59 24.37 -9.45 -8.17
CA PHE A 59 25.52 -9.92 -8.97
C PHE A 59 25.23 -10.20 -10.45
N HIS A 60 24.18 -9.63 -11.00
CA HIS A 60 23.81 -9.83 -12.39
C HIS A 60 24.63 -8.89 -13.31
N PRO A 61 25.11 -9.37 -14.49
CA PRO A 61 25.93 -8.53 -15.39
C PRO A 61 25.26 -7.23 -15.88
N ASN A 62 23.92 -7.20 -15.89
CA ASN A 62 23.14 -6.04 -16.33
C ASN A 62 22.74 -5.12 -15.17
N ASN A 63 23.16 -5.39 -13.93
CA ASN A 63 23.02 -4.45 -12.83
C ASN A 63 23.87 -3.21 -13.07
N LEU A 64 23.56 -2.09 -12.43
CA LEU A 64 24.28 -0.82 -12.63
C LEU A 64 25.75 -0.93 -12.22
N GLY A 65 26.06 -1.63 -11.12
CA GLY A 65 27.41 -1.97 -10.71
C GLY A 65 27.97 -3.26 -11.34
N GLY A 66 27.24 -3.89 -12.27
CA GLY A 66 27.62 -5.13 -12.95
C GLY A 66 27.68 -6.34 -12.01
N ILE A 67 28.59 -7.27 -12.27
CA ILE A 67 28.73 -8.54 -11.52
C ILE A 67 29.19 -8.37 -10.06
N THR A 68 29.57 -7.18 -9.64
CA THR A 68 29.94 -6.87 -8.25
C THR A 68 28.84 -6.14 -7.50
N ASP A 69 27.76 -5.81 -8.19
CA ASP A 69 26.61 -5.12 -7.65
C ASP A 69 25.83 -6.02 -6.68
N PRO A 70 25.65 -5.61 -5.42
CA PRO A 70 24.99 -6.44 -4.41
C PRO A 70 23.47 -6.59 -4.62
N GLY A 71 22.87 -5.81 -5.53
CA GLY A 71 21.49 -6.03 -5.91
C GLY A 71 20.74 -4.84 -6.45
N ASP A 72 20.24 -4.96 -7.68
CA ASP A 72 19.35 -4.04 -8.35
C ASP A 72 17.90 -4.50 -8.29
N ILE A 73 16.96 -3.58 -8.49
CA ILE A 73 15.55 -3.91 -8.62
C ILE A 73 15.25 -4.40 -10.04
N TRP A 74 14.62 -5.56 -10.09
CA TRP A 74 14.09 -6.18 -11.30
C TRP A 74 12.59 -6.33 -11.17
N MET A 75 11.92 -6.48 -12.30
CA MET A 75 10.47 -6.57 -12.40
C MET A 75 10.06 -7.72 -13.31
N THR A 76 9.10 -8.51 -12.86
CA THR A 76 8.38 -9.46 -13.72
C THR A 76 6.88 -9.21 -13.63
N GLN A 77 6.15 -9.71 -14.61
CA GLN A 77 4.69 -9.59 -14.65
C GLN A 77 4.05 -10.94 -14.91
N LYS A 78 2.87 -11.16 -14.38
CA LYS A 78 2.03 -12.28 -14.80
C LYS A 78 1.32 -11.94 -16.11
N SER A 79 1.38 -12.87 -17.06
CA SER A 79 0.60 -12.83 -18.30
C SER A 79 -0.90 -13.06 -18.01
N GLU A 80 -1.74 -12.87 -19.02
CA GLU A 80 -3.17 -13.22 -18.92
C GLU A 80 -3.40 -14.73 -18.71
N SER A 81 -2.47 -15.58 -19.15
CA SER A 81 -2.48 -17.04 -18.89
C SER A 81 -1.98 -17.42 -17.50
N GLY A 82 -1.50 -16.46 -16.70
CA GLY A 82 -0.96 -16.70 -15.37
C GLY A 82 0.53 -17.07 -15.32
N GLU A 83 1.21 -17.09 -16.47
CA GLU A 83 2.64 -17.37 -16.55
C GLU A 83 3.47 -16.15 -16.19
N TRP A 84 4.59 -16.36 -15.51
CA TRP A 84 5.56 -15.31 -15.20
C TRP A 84 6.41 -14.99 -16.43
N LEU A 85 6.41 -13.72 -16.83
CA LEU A 85 7.18 -13.22 -17.95
C LEU A 85 8.66 -13.05 -17.59
N GLN A 86 9.50 -12.93 -18.61
CA GLN A 86 10.91 -12.65 -18.41
C GLN A 86 11.11 -11.36 -17.62
N ALA A 87 11.98 -11.40 -16.63
CA ALA A 87 12.29 -10.26 -15.79
C ALA A 87 13.02 -9.16 -16.55
N VAL A 88 12.69 -7.92 -16.21
CA VAL A 88 13.27 -6.71 -16.80
C VAL A 88 13.95 -5.90 -15.71
N HIS A 89 15.17 -5.46 -15.97
CA HIS A 89 15.93 -4.59 -15.06
C HIS A 89 15.23 -3.21 -14.92
N ARG A 90 15.14 -2.70 -13.70
CA ARG A 90 14.57 -1.40 -13.37
C ARG A 90 15.65 -0.43 -12.93
N ALA A 91 16.47 0.00 -13.90
CA ALA A 91 17.53 0.98 -13.69
C ALA A 91 17.01 2.33 -13.13
N ASP A 92 15.74 2.66 -13.40
CA ASP A 92 15.06 3.83 -12.84
C ASP A 92 14.82 3.73 -11.32
N LEU A 93 14.83 2.51 -10.76
CA LEU A 93 14.65 2.22 -9.35
C LEU A 93 15.94 1.73 -8.66
N SER A 94 17.06 1.75 -9.35
CA SER A 94 18.31 1.13 -8.90
C SER A 94 19.46 2.14 -8.81
N THR A 95 20.53 1.75 -8.12
CA THR A 95 21.81 2.44 -7.98
C THR A 95 22.97 1.44 -8.23
N ASP A 96 24.21 1.83 -8.02
CA ASP A 96 25.38 0.93 -8.07
C ASP A 96 25.64 0.20 -6.72
N GLY A 97 24.65 0.17 -5.83
CA GLY A 97 24.70 -0.47 -4.52
C GLY A 97 23.54 -1.42 -4.29
N TYR A 98 23.31 -1.78 -3.02
CA TYR A 98 22.20 -2.67 -2.67
C TYR A 98 20.89 -1.92 -2.65
N ASP A 99 19.97 -2.35 -3.50
CA ASP A 99 18.64 -1.75 -3.67
C ASP A 99 17.55 -2.78 -3.44
N PHE A 100 16.52 -2.40 -2.71
CA PHE A 100 15.31 -3.21 -2.59
C PHE A 100 14.05 -2.37 -2.43
N SER A 101 12.93 -2.92 -2.89
CA SER A 101 11.63 -2.31 -2.69
C SER A 101 11.09 -2.65 -1.31
N LEU A 102 10.63 -1.64 -0.56
CA LEU A 102 9.85 -1.85 0.67
C LEU A 102 8.37 -2.12 0.36
N GLY A 103 7.91 -1.83 -0.84
CA GLY A 103 6.53 -1.95 -1.26
C GLY A 103 5.82 -0.61 -1.40
N LEU A 104 4.52 -0.70 -1.69
CA LEU A 104 3.68 0.48 -1.88
C LEU A 104 3.32 1.11 -0.53
N GLU A 105 3.63 2.38 -0.38
CA GLU A 105 3.11 3.22 0.69
C GLU A 105 1.62 3.49 0.46
N ASP A 106 1.28 3.79 -0.78
CA ASP A 106 -0.06 3.84 -1.35
C ASP A 106 0.01 3.36 -2.81
N TYR A 107 -1.13 3.28 -3.51
CA TYR A 107 -1.17 2.73 -4.86
C TYR A 107 -0.37 3.52 -5.92
N LEU A 108 0.07 4.75 -5.62
CA LEU A 108 0.88 5.61 -6.49
C LEU A 108 2.31 5.85 -5.97
N THR A 109 2.61 5.44 -4.75
CA THR A 109 3.88 5.74 -4.11
C THR A 109 4.60 4.46 -3.70
N LEU A 110 5.74 4.21 -4.31
CA LEU A 110 6.63 3.11 -3.99
C LEU A 110 7.75 3.60 -3.08
N LEU A 111 8.07 2.82 -2.05
CA LEU A 111 9.25 3.04 -1.22
C LEU A 111 10.37 2.10 -1.65
N VAL A 112 11.54 2.67 -1.87
CA VAL A 112 12.76 1.94 -2.24
C VAL A 112 13.90 2.33 -1.31
N TYR A 113 14.67 1.35 -0.86
CA TYR A 113 15.90 1.55 -0.10
C TYR A 113 17.09 1.47 -1.04
N HIS A 114 18.04 2.39 -0.89
CA HIS A 114 19.27 2.47 -1.67
C HIS A 114 20.49 2.56 -0.76
N THR A 115 21.61 1.96 -1.20
CA THR A 115 22.91 2.13 -0.54
C THR A 115 24.01 2.57 -1.49
N GLY A 116 23.72 2.80 -2.77
CA GLY A 116 24.72 3.12 -3.79
C GLY A 116 24.77 4.57 -4.22
N GLY A 117 25.90 4.98 -4.76
CA GLY A 117 26.14 6.32 -5.24
C GLY A 117 25.97 7.38 -4.16
N GLU A 118 25.25 8.46 -4.49
CA GLU A 118 24.90 9.53 -3.54
C GLU A 118 23.61 9.23 -2.76
N ARG A 119 22.98 8.05 -2.98
CA ARG A 119 21.71 7.68 -2.37
C ARG A 119 21.93 6.65 -1.28
N PHE A 120 21.69 7.07 -0.04
CA PHE A 120 21.62 6.19 1.11
C PHE A 120 20.31 6.44 1.86
N GLY A 121 19.52 5.38 2.07
CA GLY A 121 18.27 5.45 2.81
C GLY A 121 17.04 5.13 1.97
N ILE A 122 15.87 5.55 2.43
CA ILE A 122 14.58 5.24 1.81
C ILE A 122 14.10 6.42 0.97
N TYR A 123 13.60 6.12 -0.20
CA TYR A 123 13.16 7.09 -1.20
C TYR A 123 11.75 6.78 -1.68
N GLN A 124 10.97 7.83 -1.91
CA GLN A 124 9.67 7.75 -2.56
C GLN A 124 9.81 7.88 -4.08
N TYR A 125 9.11 7.02 -4.79
CA TYR A 125 8.91 7.07 -6.22
C TYR A 125 7.41 7.16 -6.53
N SER A 126 7.03 8.05 -7.41
CA SER A 126 5.64 8.23 -7.82
C SER A 126 5.36 7.49 -9.11
N LYS A 127 4.24 6.75 -9.17
CA LYS A 127 3.79 6.04 -10.37
C LYS A 127 3.22 7.02 -11.40
N PHE A 128 3.74 6.96 -12.61
CA PHE A 128 3.21 7.69 -13.75
C PHE A 128 3.06 6.74 -14.96
N GLY A 129 1.85 6.35 -15.26
CA GLY A 129 1.61 5.30 -16.25
C GLY A 129 2.23 3.97 -15.84
N LYS A 130 3.22 3.51 -16.60
CA LYS A 130 4.00 2.29 -16.30
C LYS A 130 5.32 2.57 -15.59
N ASP A 131 5.71 3.83 -15.49
CA ASP A 131 7.01 4.25 -14.98
C ASP A 131 6.93 4.74 -13.54
N TRP A 132 8.03 4.57 -12.82
CA TRP A 132 8.23 5.11 -11.49
C TRP A 132 9.21 6.27 -11.55
N ASN A 133 8.81 7.43 -11.08
CA ASN A 133 9.65 8.61 -11.09
C ASN A 133 10.12 8.94 -9.68
N PHE A 134 11.39 9.21 -9.53
CA PHE A 134 11.94 9.71 -8.27
C PHE A 134 11.14 10.91 -7.76
N LEU A 135 10.72 10.85 -6.51
CA LEU A 135 9.98 11.94 -5.88
C LEU A 135 10.85 12.67 -4.84
N ARG A 136 11.33 11.95 -3.85
CA ARG A 136 12.15 12.50 -2.75
C ARG A 136 12.72 11.42 -1.85
N GLN A 137 13.67 11.80 -1.01
CA GLN A 137 14.06 11.00 0.14
C GLN A 137 13.06 11.18 1.29
N VAL A 138 12.81 10.11 2.04
CA VAL A 138 12.07 10.17 3.30
C VAL A 138 13.04 10.05 4.47
N THR A 139 12.69 10.63 5.59
CA THR A 139 13.47 10.54 6.82
C THR A 139 12.94 9.41 7.69
N VAL A 140 13.80 8.44 7.99
CA VAL A 140 13.58 7.52 9.10
C VAL A 140 14.66 7.85 10.13
N GLU A 141 14.24 8.39 11.29
CA GLU A 141 15.17 8.82 12.33
C GLU A 141 16.03 7.63 12.80
N GLY A 142 17.33 7.79 12.87
CA GLY A 142 18.25 6.72 13.29
C GLY A 142 18.41 5.54 12.32
N LEU A 143 17.94 5.62 11.06
CA LEU A 143 18.12 4.56 10.05
C LEU A 143 19.60 4.21 9.83
N SER A 144 20.48 5.19 9.87
CA SER A 144 21.93 5.01 9.72
C SER A 144 22.60 4.28 10.89
N GLU A 145 21.90 4.08 12.00
CA GLU A 145 22.35 3.29 13.14
C GLU A 145 22.14 1.79 12.95
N LEU A 146 21.30 1.42 11.96
CA LEU A 146 21.15 0.03 11.54
C LEU A 146 22.25 -0.34 10.56
N SER A 147 22.95 -1.41 10.86
CA SER A 147 24.04 -1.98 10.06
C SER A 147 23.72 -3.43 9.67
N GLY A 148 24.67 -4.13 9.03
CA GLY A 148 24.46 -5.47 8.51
C GLY A 148 23.60 -5.46 7.24
N GLN A 149 22.91 -6.54 6.96
CA GLN A 149 22.02 -6.64 5.82
C GLN A 149 20.64 -6.05 6.17
N VAL A 150 20.47 -4.78 5.85
CA VAL A 150 19.18 -4.11 6.06
C VAL A 150 18.17 -4.63 5.04
N THR A 151 17.01 -5.07 5.51
CA THR A 151 15.83 -5.36 4.70
C THR A 151 14.61 -4.70 5.32
N GLY A 152 13.48 -4.66 4.62
CA GLY A 152 12.29 -4.07 5.21
C GLY A 152 11.06 -4.09 4.32
N ARG A 153 9.93 -3.79 4.92
CA ARG A 153 8.64 -3.76 4.27
C ARG A 153 7.74 -2.68 4.86
N VAL A 154 7.09 -1.92 4.00
CA VAL A 154 6.02 -1.01 4.41
C VAL A 154 4.73 -1.79 4.67
N ALA A 155 3.98 -1.37 5.67
CA ALA A 155 2.74 -2.01 6.08
C ALA A 155 1.68 -0.97 6.49
N SER A 156 0.47 -1.44 6.76
CA SER A 156 -0.65 -0.64 7.27
C SER A 156 -0.91 0.62 6.42
N GLY A 157 -0.91 0.48 5.10
CA GLY A 157 -1.18 1.59 4.19
C GLY A 157 -0.18 2.74 4.34
N GLY A 158 1.12 2.41 4.46
CA GLY A 158 2.19 3.41 4.57
C GLY A 158 2.43 3.98 5.97
N LYS A 159 1.73 3.50 7.00
CA LYS A 159 1.86 4.04 8.36
C LYS A 159 3.02 3.47 9.13
N VAL A 160 3.45 2.28 8.78
CA VAL A 160 4.47 1.52 9.50
C VAL A 160 5.48 0.97 8.51
N ILE A 161 6.75 1.04 8.86
CA ILE A 161 7.83 0.32 8.16
C ILE A 161 8.42 -0.66 9.17
N PHE A 162 8.44 -1.94 8.80
CA PHE A 162 9.27 -2.93 9.45
C PHE A 162 10.62 -2.95 8.77
N LEU A 163 11.69 -2.97 9.56
CA LEU A 163 13.07 -3.05 9.10
C LEU A 163 13.75 -4.21 9.81
N SER A 164 14.69 -4.85 9.17
CA SER A 164 15.68 -5.68 9.84
C SER A 164 17.07 -5.09 9.69
N GLY A 165 17.89 -5.24 10.69
CA GLY A 165 19.25 -4.74 10.72
C GLY A 165 19.88 -4.93 12.08
N LYS A 166 21.16 -4.66 12.19
CA LYS A 166 21.88 -4.71 13.45
C LYS A 166 21.96 -3.32 14.06
N GLY A 167 21.13 -3.08 15.07
CA GLY A 167 21.12 -1.87 15.88
C GLY A 167 21.90 -2.03 17.19
N THR A 168 21.98 -0.96 17.96
CA THR A 168 22.71 -0.94 19.24
C THR A 168 22.06 -1.81 20.32
N ASP A 169 20.78 -2.10 20.20
CA ASP A 169 19.97 -2.91 21.11
C ASP A 169 19.62 -4.30 20.50
N SER A 170 20.25 -4.68 19.38
CA SER A 170 20.14 -6.01 18.81
C SER A 170 20.64 -7.07 19.78
N LYS A 171 19.93 -8.19 19.81
CA LYS A 171 20.28 -9.34 20.67
C LYS A 171 21.32 -10.25 20.05
N GLY A 172 21.33 -10.31 18.75
CA GLY A 172 22.23 -11.15 17.96
C GLY A 172 22.84 -10.36 16.82
N ASN A 173 22.58 -10.84 15.63
CA ASN A 173 22.95 -10.16 14.39
C ASN A 173 21.84 -9.18 13.98
N GLU A 174 21.14 -9.42 12.90
CA GLU A 174 20.03 -8.59 12.48
C GLU A 174 18.79 -8.94 13.30
N ASP A 175 18.18 -7.91 13.90
CA ASP A 175 16.90 -7.95 14.60
C ASP A 175 15.83 -7.22 13.78
N ILE A 176 14.56 -7.50 14.03
CA ILE A 176 13.44 -6.78 13.44
C ILE A 176 13.06 -5.57 14.29
N TYR A 177 12.87 -4.45 13.62
CA TYR A 177 12.49 -3.16 14.16
C TYR A 177 11.22 -2.65 13.50
N VAL A 178 10.52 -1.75 14.18
CA VAL A 178 9.36 -1.06 13.64
C VAL A 178 9.55 0.44 13.74
N SER A 179 9.25 1.15 12.67
CA SER A 179 9.21 2.61 12.61
C SER A 179 7.82 3.05 12.19
N GLN A 180 7.27 4.06 12.86
CA GLN A 180 5.93 4.58 12.62
C GLN A 180 5.99 5.93 11.92
N LYS A 181 5.07 6.16 11.00
CA LYS A 181 4.99 7.40 10.26
C LYS A 181 4.58 8.54 11.19
N THR A 182 5.37 9.60 11.24
CA THR A 182 5.14 10.80 12.09
C THR A 182 4.74 12.02 11.27
N SER A 183 5.07 12.02 9.97
CA SER A 183 4.66 13.03 9.01
C SER A 183 4.60 12.43 7.60
N PRO A 184 4.14 13.14 6.57
CA PRO A 184 4.09 12.61 5.21
C PRO A 184 5.42 12.05 4.66
N ILE A 185 6.54 12.54 5.19
CA ILE A 185 7.89 12.17 4.73
C ILE A 185 8.83 11.74 5.87
N THR A 186 8.31 11.57 7.09
CA THR A 186 9.14 11.22 8.26
C THR A 186 8.56 10.03 8.98
N TRP A 187 9.42 9.13 9.37
CA TRP A 187 9.15 8.01 10.27
C TRP A 187 9.99 8.14 11.55
N SER A 188 9.47 7.62 12.64
CA SER A 188 10.15 7.60 13.94
C SER A 188 11.44 6.78 13.89
N GLN A 189 12.26 6.93 14.91
CA GLN A 189 13.36 6.01 15.16
C GLN A 189 12.84 4.56 15.24
N PRO A 190 13.53 3.60 14.58
CA PRO A 190 13.18 2.18 14.66
C PRO A 190 13.23 1.67 16.11
N VAL A 191 12.17 1.01 16.53
CA VAL A 191 12.04 0.39 17.84
C VAL A 191 12.15 -1.12 17.70
N ASN A 192 13.03 -1.77 18.47
CA ASN A 192 13.17 -3.22 18.50
C ASN A 192 11.84 -3.87 18.94
N ILE A 193 11.32 -4.80 18.13
CA ILE A 193 9.99 -5.41 18.40
C ILE A 193 9.99 -6.46 19.51
N GLY A 194 11.14 -6.73 20.12
CA GLY A 194 11.26 -7.46 21.36
C GLY A 194 11.60 -8.95 21.23
N ALA A 195 11.83 -9.56 22.40
CA ALA A 195 12.42 -10.88 22.55
C ALA A 195 11.49 -12.06 22.16
N ALA A 196 10.23 -11.79 21.89
CA ALA A 196 9.34 -12.83 21.38
C ALA A 196 9.71 -13.20 19.94
N VAL A 197 10.09 -12.19 19.14
CA VAL A 197 10.48 -12.33 17.74
C VAL A 197 12.00 -12.35 17.61
N ASN A 198 12.71 -11.38 18.18
CA ASN A 198 14.15 -11.24 18.02
C ASN A 198 14.94 -12.18 18.96
N THR A 199 15.88 -12.93 18.43
CA THR A 199 16.69 -13.93 19.11
C THR A 199 18.18 -13.51 19.16
N ILE A 200 19.07 -14.45 19.49
CA ILE A 200 20.52 -14.27 19.34
C ILE A 200 21.02 -14.55 17.91
N GLY A 201 20.13 -14.98 17.02
CA GLY A 201 20.41 -15.29 15.63
C GLY A 201 20.21 -14.09 14.69
N GLN A 202 19.64 -14.38 13.55
CA GLN A 202 19.27 -13.39 12.53
C GLN A 202 17.75 -13.47 12.31
N GLU A 203 17.07 -12.35 12.46
CA GLU A 203 15.67 -12.17 12.08
C GLU A 203 15.60 -11.14 10.96
N MET A 204 15.09 -11.57 9.78
CA MET A 204 15.20 -10.78 8.55
C MET A 204 13.90 -10.76 7.73
N SER A 205 13.86 -9.85 6.75
CA SER A 205 12.86 -9.78 5.69
C SER A 205 11.42 -9.79 6.21
N PRO A 206 11.07 -8.89 7.12
CA PRO A 206 9.74 -8.83 7.74
C PRO A 206 8.66 -8.49 6.71
N PHE A 207 7.53 -9.22 6.79
CA PHE A 207 6.30 -8.92 6.07
C PHE A 207 5.14 -8.95 7.07
N TYR A 208 4.43 -7.84 7.24
CA TYR A 208 3.29 -7.76 8.15
C TYR A 208 1.97 -7.70 7.37
N ASP A 209 1.12 -8.70 7.57
CA ASP A 209 -0.25 -8.67 7.06
C ASP A 209 -1.16 -7.94 8.04
N THR A 210 -1.58 -6.76 7.65
CA THR A 210 -2.45 -5.88 8.47
C THR A 210 -3.82 -6.49 8.76
N LYS A 211 -4.34 -7.34 7.85
CA LYS A 211 -5.67 -7.93 8.01
C LYS A 211 -5.69 -9.02 9.08
N SER A 212 -4.70 -9.88 9.08
CA SER A 212 -4.59 -10.98 10.07
C SER A 212 -3.84 -10.57 11.34
N GLY A 213 -3.09 -9.47 11.31
CA GLY A 213 -2.19 -9.08 12.40
C GLY A 213 -0.97 -9.98 12.54
N GLN A 214 -0.56 -10.65 11.46
CA GLN A 214 0.54 -11.61 11.45
C GLN A 214 1.78 -11.01 10.83
N LEU A 215 2.92 -11.23 11.47
CA LEU A 215 4.26 -10.93 10.99
C LEU A 215 4.90 -12.22 10.49
N TYR A 216 5.33 -12.21 9.25
CA TYR A 216 6.14 -13.24 8.60
C TYR A 216 7.58 -12.75 8.55
N PHE A 217 8.52 -13.59 8.90
CA PHE A 217 9.94 -13.24 8.93
C PHE A 217 10.81 -14.48 8.84
N SER A 218 12.05 -14.30 8.38
CA SER A 218 13.05 -15.36 8.34
C SER A 218 13.86 -15.37 9.63
N SER A 219 14.13 -16.54 10.18
CA SER A 219 15.02 -16.73 11.33
C SER A 219 15.78 -18.04 11.28
N ASN A 220 16.99 -18.02 11.83
CA ASN A 220 17.85 -19.22 11.97
C ASN A 220 17.98 -19.73 13.42
N MET A 221 17.27 -19.14 14.40
CA MET A 221 17.42 -19.49 15.82
C MET A 221 16.10 -19.71 16.57
N HIS A 222 14.96 -19.61 15.90
CA HIS A 222 13.72 -20.08 16.49
C HIS A 222 13.67 -21.61 16.54
N ALA A 223 12.79 -22.16 17.39
CA ALA A 223 12.64 -23.60 17.52
C ALA A 223 12.32 -24.25 16.16
N ASP A 224 12.96 -25.36 15.89
CA ASP A 224 12.80 -26.17 14.69
C ASP A 224 13.35 -25.52 13.39
N ALA A 225 14.17 -24.47 13.49
CA ALA A 225 14.87 -23.92 12.33
C ALA A 225 15.98 -24.87 11.84
N GLU A 226 15.99 -25.16 10.54
CA GLU A 226 16.99 -25.97 9.85
C GLU A 226 17.79 -25.14 8.83
N GLY A 227 18.37 -24.06 9.27
CA GLY A 227 18.94 -23.00 8.45
C GLY A 227 18.21 -21.70 8.68
N LYS A 228 17.82 -21.00 7.63
CA LYS A 228 16.88 -19.87 7.71
C LYS A 228 15.51 -20.35 7.24
N ASP A 229 14.55 -20.34 8.13
CA ASP A 229 13.15 -20.70 7.84
C ASP A 229 12.22 -19.50 8.03
N LEU A 230 11.06 -19.53 7.38
CA LEU A 230 10.00 -18.55 7.58
C LEU A 230 9.17 -18.89 8.82
N PHE A 231 9.01 -17.90 9.69
CA PHE A 231 8.23 -17.97 10.92
C PHE A 231 7.06 -16.99 10.87
N ILE A 232 6.03 -17.29 11.64
CA ILE A 232 4.83 -16.46 11.76
C ILE A 232 4.64 -16.13 13.23
N ALA A 233 4.53 -14.83 13.55
CA ALA A 233 4.12 -14.35 14.87
C ALA A 233 2.87 -13.49 14.74
N LYS A 234 1.95 -13.57 15.71
CA LYS A 234 0.75 -12.74 15.75
C LYS A 234 0.96 -11.57 16.70
N ARG A 235 0.56 -10.37 16.30
CA ARG A 235 0.51 -9.22 17.19
C ARG A 235 -0.57 -9.42 18.24
N MET A 236 -0.23 -9.29 19.53
CA MET A 236 -1.10 -9.65 20.64
C MET A 236 -1.60 -8.44 21.44
N GLY A 237 -1.12 -7.25 21.14
CA GLY A 237 -1.49 -6.00 21.80
C GLY A 237 -1.59 -4.85 20.81
N ASP A 238 -1.89 -3.66 21.32
CA ASP A 238 -1.96 -2.43 20.52
C ASP A 238 -0.58 -1.84 20.22
N ASP A 239 0.43 -2.22 21.01
CA ASP A 239 1.82 -1.86 20.76
C ASP A 239 2.47 -2.78 19.71
N TRP A 240 3.66 -2.41 19.25
CA TRP A 240 4.44 -3.18 18.28
C TRP A 240 5.49 -4.11 18.91
N THR A 241 5.47 -4.26 20.23
CA THR A 241 6.46 -5.03 21.00
C THR A 241 5.88 -6.30 21.63
N THR A 242 4.56 -6.46 21.56
CA THR A 242 3.84 -7.60 22.14
C THR A 242 3.40 -8.57 21.06
N TRP A 243 4.12 -9.69 20.95
CA TRP A 243 3.93 -10.72 19.94
C TRP A 243 3.69 -12.09 20.57
N SER A 244 2.99 -12.97 19.84
CA SER A 244 2.92 -14.39 20.20
C SER A 244 4.29 -15.05 20.08
N LYS A 245 4.43 -16.25 20.62
CA LYS A 245 5.54 -17.14 20.26
C LYS A 245 5.48 -17.40 18.74
N PRO A 246 6.59 -17.21 18.00
CA PRO A 246 6.63 -17.55 16.58
C PRO A 246 6.46 -19.05 16.33
N VAL A 247 5.85 -19.37 15.20
CA VAL A 247 5.62 -20.73 14.73
C VAL A 247 6.23 -20.87 13.33
N LYS A 248 7.00 -21.94 13.10
CA LYS A 248 7.57 -22.23 11.78
C LYS A 248 6.46 -22.42 10.75
N TRP A 249 6.63 -21.88 9.56
CA TRP A 249 5.68 -22.05 8.46
C TRP A 249 6.07 -23.28 7.62
N GLU A 250 5.66 -24.45 8.08
CA GLU A 250 6.04 -25.75 7.54
C GLU A 250 5.73 -25.90 6.03
N GLN A 251 4.67 -25.25 5.55
CA GLN A 251 4.24 -25.40 4.15
C GLN A 251 5.27 -24.88 3.14
N VAL A 252 6.05 -23.88 3.50
CA VAL A 252 7.08 -23.27 2.63
C VAL A 252 8.50 -23.61 3.04
N SER A 253 8.67 -24.25 4.21
CA SER A 253 9.98 -24.63 4.73
C SER A 253 10.60 -25.79 3.97
N SER A 254 11.93 -25.77 3.83
CA SER A 254 12.71 -26.78 3.13
C SER A 254 14.04 -27.04 3.83
N ALA A 255 14.89 -27.88 3.24
CA ALA A 255 16.28 -28.04 3.67
C ALA A 255 17.19 -26.87 3.23
N GLY A 256 16.67 -25.93 2.42
CA GLY A 256 17.35 -24.72 2.02
C GLY A 256 17.20 -23.59 3.03
N SER A 257 17.30 -22.37 2.55
CA SER A 257 17.06 -21.15 3.33
C SER A 257 15.89 -20.36 2.71
N GLU A 258 14.86 -20.11 3.50
CA GLU A 258 13.73 -19.27 3.14
C GLU A 258 13.89 -17.91 3.78
N VAL A 259 13.94 -16.84 2.98
CA VAL A 259 14.35 -15.52 3.51
C VAL A 259 13.34 -14.40 3.38
N SER A 260 12.44 -14.42 2.43
CA SER A 260 11.44 -13.35 2.25
C SER A 260 10.19 -13.86 1.58
N VAL A 261 9.08 -13.16 1.78
CA VAL A 261 7.76 -13.57 1.28
C VAL A 261 6.94 -12.37 0.83
N THR A 262 6.08 -12.59 -0.16
CA THR A 262 5.00 -11.67 -0.53
C THR A 262 3.75 -12.45 -0.91
N PHE A 263 2.59 -11.91 -0.58
CA PHE A 263 1.31 -12.49 -0.97
C PHE A 263 0.77 -11.76 -2.21
N ILE A 264 0.37 -12.53 -3.21
CA ILE A 264 -0.33 -12.03 -4.40
C ILE A 264 -1.83 -11.98 -4.12
N THR A 265 -2.34 -13.05 -3.53
CA THR A 265 -3.71 -13.18 -3.01
C THR A 265 -3.68 -13.82 -1.63
N SER A 266 -4.83 -14.06 -1.01
CA SER A 266 -4.91 -14.86 0.22
C SER A 266 -4.49 -16.32 0.06
N GLU A 267 -4.37 -16.81 -1.18
CA GLU A 267 -4.08 -18.22 -1.51
C GLU A 267 -2.83 -18.38 -2.37
N GLU A 268 -2.26 -17.29 -2.85
CA GLU A 268 -1.08 -17.30 -3.71
C GLU A 268 0.06 -16.52 -3.08
N VAL A 269 1.20 -17.17 -2.94
CA VAL A 269 2.40 -16.64 -2.29
C VAL A 269 3.63 -16.83 -3.18
N VAL A 270 4.54 -15.87 -3.12
CA VAL A 270 5.89 -15.98 -3.67
C VAL A 270 6.88 -15.79 -2.53
N TRP A 271 7.87 -16.67 -2.44
CA TRP A 271 8.94 -16.55 -1.45
C TRP A 271 10.31 -16.79 -2.07
N THR A 272 11.33 -16.36 -1.38
CA THR A 272 12.74 -16.60 -1.74
C THR A 272 13.24 -17.84 -1.03
N SER A 273 13.85 -18.77 -1.77
CA SER A 273 14.47 -19.96 -1.20
C SER A 273 15.72 -20.39 -1.96
N THR A 274 16.64 -21.04 -1.25
CA THR A 274 17.77 -21.76 -1.86
C THR A 274 17.47 -23.24 -2.09
N GLN A 275 16.22 -23.65 -1.93
CA GLN A 275 15.79 -25.03 -2.19
C GLN A 275 15.98 -25.39 -3.66
N ASN A 276 16.66 -26.51 -3.92
CA ASN A 276 16.91 -27.04 -5.27
C ASN A 276 17.63 -26.08 -6.22
N SER A 277 18.30 -25.06 -5.67
CA SER A 277 19.11 -24.11 -6.43
C SER A 277 20.54 -24.63 -6.65
N ASP A 278 21.26 -23.99 -7.54
CA ASP A 278 22.70 -24.18 -7.77
C ASP A 278 23.60 -23.51 -6.72
N GLY A 279 23.00 -23.07 -5.61
CA GLY A 279 23.64 -22.34 -4.52
C GLY A 279 23.20 -20.89 -4.42
N PHE A 280 22.38 -20.42 -5.35
CA PHE A 280 21.79 -19.08 -5.36
C PHE A 280 20.32 -19.12 -4.92
N ALA A 281 19.80 -17.99 -4.53
CA ALA A 281 18.40 -17.86 -4.10
C ALA A 281 17.46 -17.63 -5.29
N ASP A 282 16.37 -18.37 -5.34
CA ASP A 282 15.31 -18.32 -6.35
C ASP A 282 13.99 -17.84 -5.78
N LEU A 283 13.16 -17.23 -6.61
CA LEU A 283 11.76 -16.99 -6.32
C LEU A 283 10.95 -18.25 -6.60
N LEU A 284 10.22 -18.71 -5.60
CA LEU A 284 9.39 -19.91 -5.64
C LEU A 284 7.92 -19.58 -5.42
N THR A 285 7.06 -20.45 -5.94
CA THR A 285 5.61 -20.45 -5.69
C THR A 285 5.09 -21.89 -5.73
N PHE A 286 3.81 -22.10 -5.49
CA PHE A 286 3.17 -23.40 -5.71
C PHE A 286 2.68 -23.52 -7.17
N GLU A 287 2.78 -24.71 -7.73
CA GLU A 287 2.34 -25.00 -9.12
C GLU A 287 0.86 -24.68 -9.35
N THR A 288 0.04 -24.87 -8.32
CA THR A 288 -1.39 -24.57 -8.32
C THR A 288 -1.71 -23.72 -7.10
N ILE A 289 -2.79 -22.93 -7.18
CA ILE A 289 -3.29 -22.22 -6.00
C ILE A 289 -3.75 -23.26 -4.97
N ILE A 290 -3.09 -23.26 -3.83
CA ILE A 290 -3.36 -24.18 -2.74
C ILE A 290 -3.72 -23.33 -1.53
N PRO A 291 -4.74 -23.73 -0.72
CA PRO A 291 -5.03 -23.04 0.52
C PRO A 291 -3.78 -22.97 1.42
N LEU A 292 -3.36 -21.78 1.79
CA LEU A 292 -2.21 -21.60 2.66
C LEU A 292 -2.57 -22.02 4.07
N VAL A 293 -1.75 -22.89 4.64
CA VAL A 293 -1.94 -23.38 6.02
C VAL A 293 -1.23 -22.42 6.97
N ILE A 294 -2.02 -21.58 7.61
CA ILE A 294 -1.54 -20.63 8.61
C ILE A 294 -1.92 -21.17 9.99
N PRO A 295 -1.01 -21.17 10.98
CA PRO A 295 -1.30 -21.61 12.33
C PRO A 295 -2.52 -20.89 12.90
N GLN A 296 -3.49 -21.65 13.45
CA GLN A 296 -4.73 -21.11 14.01
C GLN A 296 -4.57 -20.66 15.47
N GLU A 297 -3.64 -21.30 16.19
CA GLU A 297 -3.43 -21.06 17.60
C GLU A 297 -2.06 -20.42 17.85
N PHE A 298 -2.09 -19.24 18.45
CA PHE A 298 -0.89 -18.52 18.87
C PHE A 298 -0.91 -18.37 20.40
N VAL A 299 0.21 -18.72 21.02
CA VAL A 299 0.41 -18.61 22.46
C VAL A 299 1.26 -17.37 22.78
N MET A 300 0.91 -16.65 23.83
CA MET A 300 1.74 -15.54 24.31
C MET A 300 3.16 -16.02 24.61
N ALA A 301 4.15 -15.27 24.17
CA ALA A 301 5.53 -15.54 24.52
C ALA A 301 5.71 -15.29 26.02
N SER A 302 6.31 -16.26 26.72
CA SER A 302 6.63 -16.09 28.14
C SER A 302 7.62 -14.94 28.31
N PRO A 303 7.34 -13.96 29.19
CA PRO A 303 8.29 -12.87 29.45
C PRO A 303 9.59 -13.46 30.00
N LYS A 304 10.72 -13.25 29.31
CA LYS A 304 12.03 -13.56 29.88
C LYS A 304 12.24 -12.69 31.12
N PRO A 305 12.73 -13.24 32.24
CA PRO A 305 13.09 -12.43 33.39
C PRO A 305 14.09 -11.35 32.96
N LEU A 306 13.72 -10.10 33.17
CA LEU A 306 14.65 -8.97 32.95
C LEU A 306 15.88 -9.20 33.84
N ALA A 307 17.07 -9.21 33.24
CA ALA A 307 18.31 -9.14 33.99
C ALA A 307 18.30 -7.89 34.89
N PRO A 308 18.80 -7.93 36.11
CA PRO A 308 18.77 -6.78 36.99
C PRO A 308 19.52 -5.62 36.34
N ILE A 309 18.80 -4.52 36.14
CA ILE A 309 19.34 -3.28 35.57
C ILE A 309 20.46 -2.79 36.50
N ALA A 310 21.70 -2.82 36.01
CA ALA A 310 22.82 -2.16 36.69
C ALA A 310 22.47 -0.67 36.88
N LYS A 311 22.52 -0.19 38.11
CA LYS A 311 22.20 1.20 38.45
C LYS A 311 23.00 2.13 37.57
N ALA A 312 22.32 2.90 36.73
CA ALA A 312 22.92 3.94 35.92
C ALA A 312 23.64 4.98 36.78
N VAL A 313 24.89 5.23 36.46
CA VAL A 313 25.67 6.34 37.04
C VAL A 313 25.12 7.63 36.43
N PRO A 314 24.80 8.68 37.20
CA PRO A 314 24.23 9.90 36.66
C PRO A 314 25.25 10.63 35.77
N ALA A 315 24.89 10.82 34.49
CA ALA A 315 25.68 11.62 33.55
C ALA A 315 25.71 13.11 34.00
N LYS A 316 26.91 13.66 34.06
CA LYS A 316 27.16 15.09 34.32
C LYS A 316 26.55 15.92 33.18
N LYS A 317 25.59 16.79 33.51
CA LYS A 317 25.07 17.81 32.60
C LYS A 317 26.18 18.78 32.19
N VAL A 318 26.56 18.76 30.92
CA VAL A 318 27.34 19.83 30.28
C VAL A 318 26.34 20.82 29.69
N ALA A 319 26.34 22.05 30.22
CA ALA A 319 25.54 23.13 29.68
C ALA A 319 26.18 23.64 28.38
N ILE A 320 25.50 23.50 27.28
CA ILE A 320 25.86 24.12 25.98
C ILE A 320 25.00 25.39 25.87
N THR A 321 25.63 26.54 25.85
CA THR A 321 24.99 27.83 25.61
C THR A 321 24.93 28.06 24.12
N PRO A 322 23.75 28.27 23.52
CA PRO A 322 23.68 28.66 22.10
C PRO A 322 24.01 30.13 21.94
N ILE A 323 24.91 30.45 21.05
CA ILE A 323 25.20 31.83 20.62
C ILE A 323 24.29 32.13 19.43
N TYR A 324 23.34 33.04 19.62
CA TYR A 324 22.56 33.64 18.53
C TYR A 324 23.05 35.07 18.30
N PRO A 325 23.24 35.51 17.04
CA PRO A 325 23.47 36.92 16.76
C PRO A 325 22.13 37.68 16.83
N SER A 326 22.14 38.75 17.58
CA SER A 326 21.03 39.68 17.74
C SER A 326 20.84 40.52 16.48
N SER A 327 19.65 40.47 15.88
CA SER A 327 19.13 41.59 15.09
C SER A 327 17.67 41.81 15.49
N SER A 328 17.44 42.95 16.10
CA SER A 328 16.16 43.45 16.54
C SER A 328 15.31 43.95 15.39
N VAL A 329 14.14 43.34 15.19
CA VAL A 329 12.99 44.03 14.59
C VAL A 329 11.77 43.60 15.41
N GLY A 330 11.16 44.59 16.06
CA GLY A 330 10.03 44.40 16.98
C GLY A 330 8.75 44.08 16.23
N PHE A 331 8.03 43.09 16.75
CA PHE A 331 6.62 42.88 16.45
C PHE A 331 5.80 43.07 17.75
N PRO A 332 4.57 43.58 17.64
CA PRO A 332 3.76 43.88 18.81
C PRO A 332 3.24 42.61 19.50
N GLU A 333 3.29 42.65 20.81
CA GLU A 333 2.85 41.63 21.75
C GLU A 333 1.32 41.50 21.71
N VAL A 334 0.79 40.36 21.24
CA VAL A 334 -0.61 39.99 21.38
C VAL A 334 -0.74 39.09 22.61
N LYS A 335 -1.37 39.63 23.67
CA LYS A 335 -1.75 38.86 24.85
C LYS A 335 -2.77 37.78 24.47
N MET A 336 -2.37 36.53 24.53
CA MET A 336 -3.29 35.40 24.53
C MET A 336 -3.75 35.11 25.96
N THR A 337 -5.04 35.24 26.19
CA THR A 337 -5.71 34.73 27.39
C THR A 337 -5.95 33.23 27.16
N GLU A 338 -5.29 32.41 27.95
CA GLU A 338 -5.51 30.97 28.03
C GLU A 338 -6.85 30.68 28.69
N THR A 339 -7.69 29.90 28.02
CA THR A 339 -8.73 29.10 28.65
C THR A 339 -8.53 27.65 28.22
N PRO A 340 -8.42 26.70 29.14
CA PRO A 340 -8.21 25.31 28.78
C PRO A 340 -9.54 24.68 28.33
N VAL A 341 -9.58 24.16 27.13
CA VAL A 341 -10.60 23.20 26.71
C VAL A 341 -9.91 21.87 26.47
N GLU A 342 -10.02 20.99 27.45
CA GLU A 342 -9.77 19.56 27.23
C GLU A 342 -10.82 19.00 26.27
N THR A 343 -10.41 18.58 25.11
CA THR A 343 -11.10 17.52 24.35
C THR A 343 -10.04 16.71 23.64
N SER A 344 -9.86 15.49 24.09
CA SER A 344 -9.09 14.44 23.43
C SER A 344 -9.83 13.96 22.17
N GLU A 345 -9.58 14.58 21.05
CA GLU A 345 -9.92 14.02 19.74
C GLU A 345 -8.65 14.04 18.87
N SER A 346 -8.26 12.86 18.40
CA SER A 346 -7.16 12.70 17.45
C SER A 346 -7.39 13.62 16.26
N PRO A 347 -6.41 14.47 15.88
CA PRO A 347 -6.60 15.36 14.75
C PRO A 347 -6.76 14.56 13.48
N ILE A 348 -7.96 14.55 12.93
CA ILE A 348 -8.21 14.02 11.58
C ILE A 348 -7.42 14.89 10.63
N SER A 349 -6.35 14.35 10.06
CA SER A 349 -5.53 15.06 9.09
C SER A 349 -5.79 14.49 7.69
N TRP A 350 -6.21 15.35 6.80
CA TRP A 350 -6.21 15.06 5.38
C TRP A 350 -5.38 16.11 4.66
N PHE A 351 -4.78 15.70 3.54
CA PHE A 351 -3.93 16.56 2.74
C PHE A 351 -4.48 16.62 1.32
N VAL A 352 -4.55 17.81 0.78
CA VAL A 352 -4.87 18.00 -0.65
C VAL A 352 -3.58 18.33 -1.36
N VAL A 353 -3.25 17.53 -2.35
CA VAL A 353 -2.00 17.65 -3.09
C VAL A 353 -2.23 17.59 -4.60
N ASP A 354 -1.38 18.27 -5.34
CA ASP A 354 -1.31 18.15 -6.80
C ASP A 354 -0.99 16.70 -7.21
N ALA A 355 -1.77 16.12 -8.10
CA ALA A 355 -1.63 14.74 -8.53
C ALA A 355 -0.28 14.44 -9.20
N LYS A 356 0.33 15.44 -9.85
CA LYS A 356 1.57 15.32 -10.62
C LYS A 356 2.82 15.51 -9.77
N ASN A 357 2.91 16.64 -9.07
CA ASN A 357 4.10 17.03 -8.33
C ASN A 357 4.02 16.80 -6.81
N LYS A 358 2.87 16.33 -6.31
CA LYS A 358 2.59 16.03 -4.89
C LYS A 358 2.80 17.20 -3.93
N THR A 359 2.82 18.41 -4.42
CA THR A 359 2.86 19.60 -3.57
C THR A 359 1.50 19.85 -2.93
N LEU A 360 1.50 20.39 -1.71
CA LEU A 360 0.28 20.82 -1.04
C LEU A 360 -0.43 21.89 -1.87
N VAL A 361 -1.74 21.75 -2.00
CA VAL A 361 -2.60 22.67 -2.72
C VAL A 361 -3.52 23.38 -1.72
N PRO A 362 -3.58 24.72 -1.73
CA PRO A 362 -4.61 25.44 -1.01
C PRO A 362 -5.98 25.05 -1.55
N TYR A 363 -6.92 24.72 -0.66
CA TYR A 363 -8.23 24.21 -1.06
C TYR A 363 -9.35 24.74 -0.18
N SER A 364 -10.56 24.60 -0.66
CA SER A 364 -11.80 24.77 0.08
C SER A 364 -12.60 23.46 0.02
N VAL A 365 -13.44 23.27 1.02
CA VAL A 365 -14.35 22.12 1.10
C VAL A 365 -15.78 22.64 1.05
N SER A 366 -16.61 21.99 0.27
CA SER A 366 -18.03 22.30 0.20
C SER A 366 -18.89 21.05 0.36
N TRP A 367 -20.04 21.20 1.01
CA TRP A 367 -21.05 20.14 1.19
C TRP A 367 -22.46 20.70 1.27
N LYS A 368 -23.44 19.86 0.97
CA LYS A 368 -24.87 20.22 1.09
C LYS A 368 -25.33 20.01 2.54
N ALA A 369 -25.87 21.05 3.16
CA ALA A 369 -26.56 21.00 4.45
C ALA A 369 -28.01 21.40 4.24
N GLY A 370 -28.89 20.41 3.99
CA GLY A 370 -30.26 20.65 3.53
C GLY A 370 -30.29 21.28 2.14
N GLU A 371 -30.97 22.42 1.99
CA GLU A 371 -31.04 23.17 0.72
C GLU A 371 -29.85 24.12 0.51
N SER A 372 -28.99 24.31 1.51
CA SER A 372 -27.86 25.23 1.43
C SER A 372 -26.52 24.51 1.21
N THR A 373 -25.61 25.13 0.47
CA THR A 373 -24.24 24.66 0.32
C THR A 373 -23.36 25.40 1.34
N GLN A 374 -22.68 24.65 2.19
CA GLN A 374 -21.64 25.17 3.08
C GLN A 374 -20.31 25.15 2.37
N ILE A 375 -19.50 26.19 2.54
CA ILE A 375 -18.15 26.28 1.98
C ILE A 375 -17.19 26.71 3.10
N ARG A 376 -16.08 26.00 3.26
CA ARG A 376 -15.04 26.31 4.26
C ARG A 376 -13.65 26.25 3.65
N SER A 377 -12.80 27.16 4.10
CA SER A 377 -11.37 27.12 3.74
C SER A 377 -10.65 26.04 4.53
N ALA A 378 -9.60 25.46 3.94
CA ALA A 378 -8.70 24.52 4.61
C ALA A 378 -8.07 25.05 5.92
N ALA A 379 -7.93 26.36 6.03
CA ALA A 379 -7.40 27.02 7.22
C ALA A 379 -8.39 27.07 8.40
N ASP A 380 -9.67 26.79 8.14
CA ASP A 380 -10.72 26.80 9.17
C ASP A 380 -10.79 25.43 9.86
N SER A 381 -10.31 25.34 11.10
CA SER A 381 -10.32 24.11 11.89
C SER A 381 -11.73 23.67 12.32
N VAL A 382 -12.71 24.58 12.27
CA VAL A 382 -14.09 24.33 12.75
C VAL A 382 -14.86 23.42 11.78
N PHE A 383 -14.54 23.41 10.49
CA PHE A 383 -15.30 22.65 9.51
C PHE A 383 -15.32 21.13 9.78
N ARG A 384 -14.30 20.61 10.47
CA ARG A 384 -14.22 19.16 10.80
C ARG A 384 -15.29 18.76 11.80
N SER A 385 -15.54 19.57 12.82
CA SER A 385 -16.62 19.31 13.77
C SER A 385 -17.99 19.51 13.13
N GLU A 386 -18.15 20.48 12.22
CA GLU A 386 -19.36 20.68 11.45
C GLU A 386 -19.66 19.48 10.55
N LEU A 387 -18.63 18.95 9.85
CA LEU A 387 -18.74 17.74 9.02
C LEU A 387 -19.05 16.48 9.83
N ALA A 388 -18.38 16.28 10.97
CA ALA A 388 -18.62 15.14 11.85
C ALA A 388 -20.05 15.07 12.37
N ASN A 389 -20.69 16.23 12.54
CA ASN A 389 -22.09 16.35 12.99
C ASN A 389 -23.09 16.42 11.82
N SER A 390 -22.62 16.45 10.57
CA SER A 390 -23.47 16.48 9.39
C SER A 390 -23.89 15.05 8.99
N GLN A 391 -25.03 14.93 8.32
CA GLN A 391 -25.52 13.66 7.77
C GLN A 391 -25.12 13.49 6.30
N VAL A 392 -24.06 14.17 5.84
CA VAL A 392 -23.57 14.05 4.47
C VAL A 392 -22.65 12.85 4.32
N ASN A 393 -22.74 12.20 3.16
CA ASN A 393 -21.93 11.04 2.85
C ASN A 393 -20.65 11.41 2.09
N GLU A 394 -20.65 12.59 1.45
CA GLU A 394 -19.54 13.05 0.61
C GLU A 394 -19.34 14.56 0.70
N VAL A 395 -18.12 14.97 0.44
CA VAL A 395 -17.73 16.39 0.40
C VAL A 395 -16.98 16.66 -0.89
N LYS A 396 -17.03 17.91 -1.34
CA LYS A 396 -16.25 18.39 -2.48
C LYS A 396 -15.05 19.14 -2.04
N VAL A 397 -13.94 18.83 -2.68
CA VAL A 397 -12.69 19.55 -2.54
C VAL A 397 -12.48 20.38 -3.80
N ASN A 398 -12.34 21.69 -3.62
CA ASN A 398 -12.13 22.65 -4.69
C ASN A 398 -10.79 23.38 -4.48
N ALA A 399 -10.04 23.57 -5.56
CA ALA A 399 -8.79 24.32 -5.55
C ALA A 399 -8.66 25.13 -6.85
N GLU A 400 -8.11 26.32 -6.77
CA GLU A 400 -7.94 27.20 -7.91
C GLU A 400 -7.01 26.56 -8.96
N GLY A 401 -7.49 26.45 -10.19
CA GLY A 401 -6.75 25.83 -11.30
C GLY A 401 -6.74 24.30 -11.30
N TYR A 402 -7.57 23.66 -10.49
CA TYR A 402 -7.69 22.19 -10.41
C TYR A 402 -9.12 21.76 -10.70
N PHE A 403 -9.26 20.54 -11.23
CA PHE A 403 -10.58 19.94 -11.32
C PHE A 403 -11.16 19.65 -9.92
N PRO A 404 -12.45 19.97 -9.69
CA PRO A 404 -13.11 19.65 -8.43
C PRO A 404 -13.12 18.13 -8.19
N LYS A 405 -13.03 17.70 -6.92
CA LYS A 405 -13.05 16.29 -6.57
C LYS A 405 -14.03 16.01 -5.43
N THR A 406 -14.87 14.99 -5.63
CA THR A 406 -15.74 14.47 -4.58
C THR A 406 -15.00 13.41 -3.78
N VAL A 407 -15.13 13.45 -2.46
CA VAL A 407 -14.49 12.52 -1.51
C VAL A 407 -15.54 12.03 -0.54
N LEU A 408 -15.55 10.72 -0.26
CA LEU A 408 -16.47 10.15 0.73
C LEU A 408 -16.08 10.60 2.14
N LEU A 409 -17.06 11.02 2.92
CA LEU A 409 -16.83 11.47 4.30
C LEU A 409 -16.24 10.35 5.15
N SER A 410 -16.64 9.09 4.92
CA SER A 410 -16.08 7.91 5.59
C SER A 410 -14.57 7.72 5.35
N GLU A 411 -14.04 8.14 4.21
CA GLU A 411 -12.61 8.09 3.91
C GLU A 411 -11.84 9.14 4.69
N ILE A 412 -12.45 10.32 4.89
CA ILE A 412 -11.83 11.45 5.59
C ILE A 412 -11.92 11.28 7.10
N MET A 413 -13.01 10.71 7.59
CA MET A 413 -13.32 10.55 9.02
C MET A 413 -12.79 9.23 9.59
N SER A 414 -12.05 8.45 8.82
CA SER A 414 -11.51 7.14 9.23
C SER A 414 -10.45 7.21 10.36
N GLY A 415 -10.09 8.41 10.80
CA GLY A 415 -9.00 8.63 11.77
C GLY A 415 -7.61 8.47 11.16
N GLU A 416 -7.55 8.20 9.87
CA GLU A 416 -6.35 7.98 9.09
C GLU A 416 -6.04 9.23 8.26
N PRO A 417 -4.77 9.66 8.12
CA PRO A 417 -4.40 10.73 7.20
C PRO A 417 -4.80 10.37 5.77
N THR A 418 -5.78 11.06 5.22
CA THR A 418 -6.25 10.83 3.85
C THR A 418 -5.59 11.84 2.91
N VAL A 419 -5.04 11.35 1.80
CA VAL A 419 -4.46 12.21 0.76
C VAL A 419 -5.43 12.33 -0.41
N VAL A 420 -5.93 13.53 -0.63
CA VAL A 420 -6.78 13.86 -1.78
C VAL A 420 -5.89 14.36 -2.91
N LEU A 421 -5.81 13.59 -3.99
CA LEU A 421 -5.07 13.95 -5.19
C LEU A 421 -5.96 14.79 -6.10
N MET A 422 -5.53 16.01 -6.41
CA MET A 422 -6.22 16.90 -7.34
C MET A 422 -5.45 17.05 -8.64
N THR A 423 -6.13 16.90 -9.75
CA THR A 423 -5.53 17.07 -11.07
C THR A 423 -5.65 18.52 -11.51
N LYS A 424 -4.50 19.13 -11.81
CA LYS A 424 -4.44 20.50 -12.31
C LYS A 424 -5.10 20.58 -13.69
N ALA A 425 -5.88 21.61 -13.91
CA ALA A 425 -6.60 21.84 -15.15
C ALA A 425 -5.70 22.53 -16.19
N GLU A 426 -4.60 21.85 -16.58
CA GLU A 426 -3.64 22.35 -17.57
C GLU A 426 -3.59 21.44 -18.79
N SER A 427 -3.13 21.96 -19.92
CA SER A 427 -3.06 21.22 -21.18
C SER A 427 -2.32 19.87 -21.04
N GLY A 428 -2.95 18.80 -21.52
CA GLY A 428 -2.48 17.43 -21.42
C GLY A 428 -2.85 16.72 -20.12
N SER A 429 -3.52 17.39 -19.17
CA SER A 429 -4.05 16.74 -17.97
C SER A 429 -5.19 15.81 -18.31
N ILE A 430 -5.20 14.61 -17.72
CA ILE A 430 -6.25 13.60 -17.87
C ILE A 430 -6.91 13.37 -16.52
N VAL A 431 -8.24 13.45 -16.48
CA VAL A 431 -9.05 13.22 -15.27
C VAL A 431 -10.06 12.12 -15.53
N LEU A 432 -10.18 11.17 -14.61
CA LEU A 432 -11.27 10.20 -14.60
C LEU A 432 -12.55 10.90 -14.13
N LEU A 433 -13.63 10.76 -14.90
CA LEU A 433 -14.97 11.15 -14.45
C LEU A 433 -15.51 10.09 -13.50
N GLU A 434 -15.40 10.37 -12.21
CA GLU A 434 -15.99 9.55 -11.16
C GLU A 434 -17.52 9.70 -11.16
N ASN A 435 -18.26 8.68 -10.73
CA ASN A 435 -19.73 8.67 -10.62
C ASN A 435 -20.52 8.82 -11.94
N VAL A 436 -19.88 8.73 -13.10
CA VAL A 436 -20.60 8.75 -14.39
C VAL A 436 -20.92 7.32 -14.82
N ASN A 437 -22.21 6.96 -14.70
CA ASN A 437 -22.72 5.64 -14.97
C ASN A 437 -23.61 5.62 -16.21
N PHE A 438 -23.66 4.46 -16.87
CA PHE A 438 -24.51 4.22 -18.05
C PHE A 438 -25.36 2.98 -17.83
N LYS A 439 -26.56 2.98 -18.36
CA LYS A 439 -27.36 1.75 -18.43
C LYS A 439 -26.59 0.65 -19.14
N ARG A 440 -26.69 -0.56 -18.62
CA ARG A 440 -25.92 -1.70 -19.10
C ARG A 440 -26.06 -1.90 -20.61
N GLY A 441 -24.93 -1.91 -21.32
CA GLY A 441 -24.88 -2.15 -22.76
C GLY A 441 -25.34 -0.96 -23.62
N THR A 442 -25.58 0.22 -23.03
CA THR A 442 -26.02 1.42 -23.76
C THR A 442 -25.12 2.62 -23.48
N SER A 443 -25.40 3.73 -24.18
CA SER A 443 -24.80 5.04 -23.95
C SER A 443 -25.71 5.98 -23.12
N GLU A 444 -26.84 5.48 -22.63
CA GLU A 444 -27.78 6.28 -21.83
C GLU A 444 -27.23 6.49 -20.41
N LEU A 445 -27.11 7.75 -19.99
CA LEU A 445 -26.64 8.14 -18.65
C LEU A 445 -27.64 7.68 -17.58
N GLU A 446 -27.13 7.12 -16.47
CA GLU A 446 -27.92 6.53 -15.40
C GLU A 446 -27.57 7.11 -14.03
N GLY A 447 -28.61 7.43 -13.26
CA GLY A 447 -28.51 7.86 -11.86
C GLY A 447 -28.40 9.36 -11.66
N GLU A 448 -28.93 9.84 -10.51
CA GLU A 448 -28.89 11.27 -10.14
C GLU A 448 -27.44 11.72 -9.87
N GLY A 449 -26.60 10.88 -9.24
CA GLY A 449 -25.18 11.20 -9.01
C GLY A 449 -24.40 11.47 -10.31
N THR A 450 -24.76 10.78 -11.42
CA THR A 450 -24.21 11.05 -12.75
C THR A 450 -24.55 12.46 -13.22
N LYS A 451 -25.81 12.87 -13.07
CA LYS A 451 -26.26 14.21 -13.48
C LYS A 451 -25.62 15.29 -12.61
N GLU A 452 -25.53 15.06 -11.30
CA GLU A 452 -24.88 15.99 -10.38
C GLU A 452 -23.40 16.19 -10.75
N SER A 453 -22.63 15.11 -10.93
CA SER A 453 -21.21 15.19 -11.33
C SER A 453 -21.01 15.92 -12.66
N LEU A 454 -21.87 15.68 -13.65
CA LEU A 454 -21.78 16.35 -14.94
C LEU A 454 -22.24 17.82 -14.89
N THR A 455 -23.23 18.15 -14.03
CA THR A 455 -23.64 19.56 -13.82
C THR A 455 -22.50 20.37 -13.17
N GLU A 456 -21.77 19.77 -12.25
CA GLU A 456 -20.61 20.38 -11.62
C GLU A 456 -19.46 20.60 -12.57
N LEU A 457 -19.18 19.61 -13.40
CA LEU A 457 -18.21 19.74 -14.47
C LEU A 457 -18.60 20.89 -15.44
N ALA A 458 -19.88 20.98 -15.77
CA ALA A 458 -20.38 22.08 -16.61
C ALA A 458 -20.16 23.44 -15.94
N GLY A 459 -20.47 23.58 -14.64
CA GLY A 459 -20.20 24.79 -13.87
C GLY A 459 -18.71 25.17 -13.91
N PHE A 460 -17.84 24.21 -13.65
CA PHE A 460 -16.40 24.41 -13.73
C PHE A 460 -15.93 24.87 -15.12
N LEU A 461 -16.47 24.30 -16.20
CA LEU A 461 -16.14 24.68 -17.57
C LEU A 461 -16.65 26.07 -17.93
N LEU A 462 -17.81 26.46 -17.44
CA LEU A 462 -18.37 27.80 -17.63
C LEU A 462 -17.54 28.88 -16.90
N GLU A 463 -16.94 28.55 -15.77
CA GLU A 463 -16.00 29.40 -15.05
C GLU A 463 -14.62 29.47 -15.75
N ASN A 464 -14.32 28.50 -16.63
CA ASN A 464 -13.07 28.41 -17.38
C ASN A 464 -13.30 28.37 -18.90
N PRO A 465 -13.87 29.46 -19.52
CA PRO A 465 -14.39 29.41 -20.88
C PRO A 465 -13.35 29.22 -21.99
N THR A 466 -12.06 29.40 -21.70
CA THR A 466 -10.97 29.15 -22.64
C THR A 466 -10.52 27.69 -22.68
N MET A 467 -11.00 26.88 -21.72
CA MET A 467 -10.63 25.46 -21.63
C MET A 467 -11.34 24.66 -22.71
N LYS A 468 -10.57 23.79 -23.35
CA LYS A 468 -11.09 22.81 -24.31
C LYS A 468 -10.84 21.41 -23.79
N LEU A 469 -11.84 20.55 -23.85
CA LEU A 469 -11.78 19.18 -23.38
C LEU A 469 -12.00 18.17 -24.51
N ARG A 470 -11.27 17.07 -24.42
CA ARG A 470 -11.57 15.85 -25.16
C ARG A 470 -12.09 14.79 -24.20
N ILE A 471 -13.28 14.32 -24.45
CA ILE A 471 -13.97 13.30 -23.66
C ILE A 471 -13.66 11.94 -24.28
N HIS A 472 -13.00 11.07 -23.52
CA HIS A 472 -12.62 9.72 -23.93
C HIS A 472 -13.54 8.67 -23.32
N GLY A 473 -14.27 7.93 -24.16
CA GLY A 473 -15.05 6.78 -23.73
C GLY A 473 -14.24 5.50 -23.82
N HIS A 474 -14.42 4.61 -22.85
CA HIS A 474 -13.78 3.30 -22.79
C HIS A 474 -14.81 2.21 -22.43
N THR A 475 -14.56 0.98 -22.89
CA THR A 475 -15.25 -0.24 -22.48
C THR A 475 -14.27 -1.23 -21.89
N ASP A 476 -14.78 -2.31 -21.33
CA ASP A 476 -13.97 -3.51 -21.12
C ASP A 476 -13.70 -4.21 -22.47
N SER A 477 -12.89 -5.28 -22.45
CA SER A 477 -12.53 -6.03 -23.66
C SER A 477 -13.55 -7.12 -24.04
N ALA A 478 -14.67 -7.25 -23.32
CA ALA A 478 -15.65 -8.27 -23.60
C ALA A 478 -16.49 -7.92 -24.85
N GLY A 479 -16.69 -8.89 -25.74
CA GLY A 479 -17.50 -8.74 -26.96
C GLY A 479 -16.71 -8.28 -28.18
N ASP A 480 -17.43 -7.79 -29.19
CA ASP A 480 -16.86 -7.36 -30.46
C ASP A 480 -16.11 -6.01 -30.31
N PRO A 481 -14.84 -5.93 -30.75
CA PRO A 481 -14.04 -4.71 -30.62
C PRO A 481 -14.62 -3.50 -31.39
N GLY A 482 -15.26 -3.73 -32.54
CA GLY A 482 -15.89 -2.68 -33.34
C GLY A 482 -17.12 -2.10 -32.65
N LEU A 483 -17.97 -2.96 -32.12
CA LEU A 483 -19.14 -2.54 -31.32
C LEU A 483 -18.70 -1.80 -30.03
N ASN A 484 -17.67 -2.28 -29.37
CA ASN A 484 -17.10 -1.62 -28.20
C ASN A 484 -16.55 -0.24 -28.52
N LYS A 485 -15.89 -0.09 -29.67
CA LYS A 485 -15.40 1.23 -30.12
C LYS A 485 -16.57 2.18 -30.42
N GLY A 486 -17.63 1.71 -31.07
CA GLY A 486 -18.86 2.48 -31.30
C GLY A 486 -19.52 2.89 -29.99
N LEU A 487 -19.78 1.94 -29.09
CA LEU A 487 -20.42 2.19 -27.80
C LEU A 487 -19.63 3.19 -26.94
N SER A 488 -18.30 3.08 -26.94
CA SER A 488 -17.45 4.02 -26.18
C SER A 488 -17.51 5.44 -26.74
N LEU A 489 -17.59 5.59 -28.06
CA LEU A 489 -17.78 6.89 -28.72
C LEU A 489 -19.16 7.48 -28.41
N GLU A 490 -20.22 6.68 -28.45
CA GLU A 490 -21.56 7.10 -28.08
C GLU A 490 -21.66 7.56 -26.62
N ARG A 491 -21.00 6.85 -25.69
CA ARG A 491 -20.91 7.26 -24.28
C ARG A 491 -20.23 8.61 -24.09
N ALA A 492 -19.10 8.83 -24.78
CA ALA A 492 -18.45 10.14 -24.80
C ALA A 492 -19.38 11.22 -25.40
N GLY A 493 -20.17 10.85 -26.41
CA GLY A 493 -21.18 11.70 -27.00
C GLY A 493 -22.27 12.10 -26.01
N SER A 494 -22.83 11.16 -25.27
CA SER A 494 -23.86 11.42 -24.26
C SER A 494 -23.39 12.36 -23.16
N VAL A 495 -22.13 12.23 -22.71
CA VAL A 495 -21.52 13.16 -21.74
C VAL A 495 -21.40 14.56 -22.37
N ARG A 496 -20.86 14.67 -23.60
CA ARG A 496 -20.75 15.96 -24.31
C ARG A 496 -22.13 16.63 -24.45
N ASP A 497 -23.11 15.87 -24.91
CA ASP A 497 -24.44 16.40 -25.19
C ASP A 497 -25.12 16.87 -23.89
N PHE A 498 -24.92 16.18 -22.77
CA PHE A 498 -25.35 16.66 -21.47
C PHE A 498 -24.69 18.00 -21.10
N LEU A 499 -23.35 18.11 -21.22
CA LEU A 499 -22.63 19.35 -20.93
C LEU A 499 -23.12 20.53 -21.79
N ILE A 500 -23.44 20.28 -23.05
CA ILE A 500 -24.02 21.30 -23.95
C ILE A 500 -25.40 21.73 -23.44
N THR A 501 -26.24 20.83 -22.95
CA THR A 501 -27.56 21.20 -22.37
C THR A 501 -27.40 22.07 -21.11
N GLN A 502 -26.26 21.98 -20.43
CA GLN A 502 -25.90 22.84 -19.28
C GLN A 502 -25.25 24.18 -19.71
N GLY A 503 -25.13 24.45 -21.00
CA GLY A 503 -24.61 25.72 -21.53
C GLY A 503 -23.12 25.72 -21.91
N VAL A 504 -22.41 24.59 -21.82
CA VAL A 504 -21.01 24.51 -22.26
C VAL A 504 -20.96 24.60 -23.79
N PRO A 505 -20.10 25.48 -24.38
CA PRO A 505 -20.00 25.64 -25.83
C PRO A 505 -19.56 24.33 -26.53
N PHE A 506 -20.26 23.98 -27.61
CA PHE A 506 -19.96 22.78 -28.41
C PHE A 506 -18.51 22.75 -28.90
N GLU A 507 -17.96 23.89 -29.31
CA GLU A 507 -16.60 24.04 -29.81
C GLU A 507 -15.51 23.81 -28.76
N SER A 508 -15.89 23.82 -27.48
CA SER A 508 -15.00 23.51 -26.36
C SER A 508 -14.90 22.00 -26.09
N LEU A 509 -15.73 21.18 -26.73
CA LEU A 509 -15.87 19.75 -26.40
C LEU A 509 -15.60 18.87 -27.62
N ARG A 510 -14.66 17.94 -27.49
CA ARG A 510 -14.38 16.88 -28.48
C ARG A 510 -14.61 15.51 -27.85
N ILE A 511 -14.87 14.51 -28.69
CA ILE A 511 -15.10 13.14 -28.22
C ILE A 511 -14.17 12.15 -28.91
N SER A 512 -13.84 11.07 -28.24
CA SER A 512 -13.11 9.92 -28.76
C SER A 512 -13.61 8.62 -28.13
N GLY A 513 -13.74 7.57 -28.93
CA GLY A 513 -14.07 6.22 -28.45
C GLY A 513 -12.87 5.30 -28.60
N TRP A 514 -12.44 4.68 -27.53
CA TRP A 514 -11.29 3.77 -27.50
C TRP A 514 -11.69 2.30 -27.40
N GLY A 515 -12.99 2.01 -27.12
CA GLY A 515 -13.41 0.63 -26.84
C GLY A 515 -12.59 0.02 -25.71
N GLY A 516 -12.27 -1.25 -25.80
CA GLY A 516 -11.44 -1.98 -24.84
C GLY A 516 -9.92 -1.89 -25.06
N THR A 517 -9.43 -1.00 -25.95
CA THR A 517 -8.01 -0.96 -26.35
C THR A 517 -7.07 -0.27 -25.34
N ARG A 518 -7.63 0.44 -24.36
CA ARG A 518 -6.86 1.16 -23.32
C ARG A 518 -7.34 0.74 -21.93
N PRO A 519 -7.11 -0.50 -21.48
CA PRO A 519 -7.52 -0.94 -20.16
C PRO A 519 -6.66 -0.28 -19.08
N THR A 520 -7.27 0.11 -17.97
CA THR A 520 -6.59 0.58 -16.75
C THR A 520 -6.54 -0.48 -15.67
N ALA A 521 -7.31 -1.58 -15.85
CA ALA A 521 -7.35 -2.70 -14.93
C ALA A 521 -7.51 -4.01 -15.72
N SER A 522 -7.27 -5.16 -15.05
CA SER A 522 -7.41 -6.47 -15.67
C SER A 522 -8.85 -6.74 -16.13
N ASN A 523 -9.02 -7.15 -17.39
CA ASN A 523 -10.31 -7.58 -17.93
C ASN A 523 -10.73 -9.00 -17.45
N ALA A 524 -9.86 -9.73 -16.75
CA ALA A 524 -10.15 -11.07 -16.25
C ALA A 524 -11.19 -11.06 -15.11
N THR A 525 -11.24 -9.99 -14.32
CA THR A 525 -12.16 -9.83 -13.18
C THR A 525 -13.28 -8.86 -13.50
N GLU A 526 -14.48 -9.06 -12.89
CA GLU A 526 -15.57 -8.10 -13.06
C GLU A 526 -15.23 -6.73 -12.48
N THR A 527 -14.52 -6.69 -11.35
CA THR A 527 -14.04 -5.43 -10.75
C THR A 527 -13.11 -4.68 -11.69
N GLY A 528 -12.20 -5.39 -12.39
CA GLY A 528 -11.32 -4.78 -13.36
C GLY A 528 -12.06 -4.33 -14.62
N ARG A 529 -13.00 -5.13 -15.14
CA ARG A 529 -13.87 -4.72 -16.25
C ARG A 529 -14.69 -3.47 -15.90
N ALA A 530 -15.22 -3.40 -14.68
CA ALA A 530 -15.95 -2.21 -14.21
C ALA A 530 -15.06 -0.95 -14.24
N LYS A 531 -13.80 -1.04 -13.83
CA LYS A 531 -12.83 0.08 -13.92
C LYS A 531 -12.50 0.45 -15.37
N ASN A 532 -12.55 -0.51 -16.29
CA ASN A 532 -12.28 -0.26 -17.71
C ASN A 532 -13.48 0.42 -18.40
N ARG A 533 -14.71 0.21 -17.94
CA ARG A 533 -15.92 0.92 -18.41
C ARG A 533 -15.98 2.32 -17.78
N ARG A 534 -15.26 3.27 -18.35
CA ARG A 534 -15.06 4.60 -17.79
C ARG A 534 -15.10 5.70 -18.85
N VAL A 535 -15.17 6.93 -18.38
CA VAL A 535 -14.96 8.14 -19.19
C VAL A 535 -13.84 8.96 -18.59
N GLU A 536 -12.93 9.41 -19.42
CA GLU A 536 -11.82 10.30 -19.05
C GLU A 536 -11.96 11.64 -19.78
N LEU A 537 -11.46 12.70 -19.15
CA LEU A 537 -11.35 14.03 -19.72
C LEU A 537 -9.88 14.39 -19.95
N GLU A 538 -9.53 14.79 -21.13
CA GLU A 538 -8.22 15.37 -21.45
C GLU A 538 -8.36 16.85 -21.75
N VAL A 539 -7.56 17.70 -21.09
CA VAL A 539 -7.50 19.13 -21.39
C VAL A 539 -6.70 19.32 -22.67
N GLU A 540 -7.34 19.87 -23.72
CA GLU A 540 -6.66 20.18 -24.98
C GLU A 540 -5.82 21.46 -24.90
N ARG A 541 -4.93 21.64 -25.86
CA ARG A 541 -4.09 22.83 -26.00
C ARG A 541 -4.86 23.99 -26.61
#